data_976e9e26969b4926bded66bf0eaa0e82
#
_entry.id   976e9e26969b4926bded66bf0eaa0e82
#
_cell.length_a   1.000
_cell.length_b   1.000
_cell.length_c   1.000
_cell.angle_alpha   90.00
_cell.angle_beta   90.00
_cell.angle_gamma   90.00
#
_symmetry.space_group_name_H-M   'P 1'
#
loop_
_entity.id
_entity.type
_entity.pdbx_description
1 polymer ?
#
loop_
_entity_poly.entity_id
_entity_poly.type
_entity_poly.pdbx_seq_one_letter_code
_entity_poly.pdbx_strand_id
1 'polypeptide(L)'
;MRKASWAILLVVMLLSALPSRAQNPNYDVGQVWRVTYYHIKPGQGEAFWKDFREHLKPVYESLKKEGLISDYKVWTNVTTDSPADWDVAVGLMVTNYAAIDQLDAKAATSVAKHYGSRDAMIEAARKRSELREVVASRLAREVMPK
;
A
#
# COMPACT_ATOMS: atom_id res chain seq x y z
N MET A 1 44.76 33.84 17.56
CA MET A 1 43.55 33.38 18.27
C MET A 1 42.22 33.70 17.52
N ARG A 2 42.20 34.09 16.22
CA ARG A 2 40.96 34.48 15.50
C ARG A 2 40.40 33.38 14.58
N LYS A 3 41.11 32.27 14.35
CA LYS A 3 40.69 31.19 13.42
C LYS A 3 39.77 30.15 14.09
N ALA A 4 39.74 30.03 15.41
CA ALA A 4 38.88 29.06 16.11
C ALA A 4 37.41 29.50 16.20
N SER A 5 37.14 30.82 16.20
CA SER A 5 35.78 31.34 16.31
C SER A 5 34.89 31.11 15.09
N TRP A 6 35.49 31.01 13.90
CA TRP A 6 34.74 30.78 12.66
C TRP A 6 34.32 29.34 12.48
N ALA A 7 35.08 28.38 12.99
CA ALA A 7 34.74 26.97 12.96
C ALA A 7 33.53 26.65 13.86
N ILE A 8 33.43 27.30 15.00
CA ILE A 8 32.31 27.14 15.94
C ILE A 8 31.02 27.71 15.35
N LEU A 9 31.08 28.85 14.63
CA LEU A 9 29.92 29.46 14.00
C LEU A 9 29.34 28.58 12.86
N LEU A 10 30.21 27.89 12.10
CA LEU A 10 29.80 26.99 11.02
C LEU A 10 29.15 25.72 11.56
N VAL A 11 29.59 25.17 12.68
CA VAL A 11 28.99 23.98 13.32
C VAL A 11 27.61 24.30 13.89
N VAL A 12 27.41 25.49 14.46
CA VAL A 12 26.10 25.93 14.98
C VAL A 12 25.11 26.14 13.86
N MET A 13 25.50 26.62 12.68
CA MET A 13 24.61 26.77 11.51
C MET A 13 24.20 25.42 10.90
N LEU A 14 25.04 24.39 10.95
CA LEU A 14 24.70 23.05 10.45
C LEU A 14 23.71 22.30 11.36
N LEU A 15 23.66 22.59 12.64
CA LEU A 15 22.73 21.97 13.58
C LEU A 15 21.29 22.53 13.49
N SER A 16 21.09 23.69 12.87
CA SER A 16 19.76 24.29 12.71
C SER A 16 18.99 23.81 11.46
N ALA A 17 19.59 22.97 10.63
CA ALA A 17 18.98 22.43 9.41
C ALA A 17 18.29 21.07 9.59
N LEU A 18 17.98 20.67 10.82
CA LEU A 18 17.12 19.49 11.02
C LEU A 18 15.72 19.83 10.52
N PRO A 19 15.16 19.04 9.57
CA PRO A 19 13.81 19.29 9.09
C PRO A 19 12.86 19.19 10.28
N SER A 20 12.35 20.33 10.72
CA SER A 20 11.25 20.37 11.67
C SER A 20 10.07 19.67 11.01
N ARG A 21 9.78 18.43 11.39
CA ARG A 21 8.50 17.81 11.06
C ARG A 21 7.45 18.65 11.76
N ALA A 22 6.77 19.49 11.00
CA ALA A 22 5.61 20.23 11.49
C ALA A 22 4.61 19.21 12.05
N GLN A 23 4.57 19.05 13.36
CA GLN A 23 3.58 18.22 14.03
C GLN A 23 2.22 18.90 13.87
N ASN A 24 1.23 18.15 13.36
CA ASN A 24 -0.14 18.67 13.35
C ASN A 24 -0.63 18.78 14.80
N PRO A 25 -1.15 19.95 15.24
CA PRO A 25 -1.59 20.12 16.60
C PRO A 25 -2.83 19.28 16.96
N ASN A 26 -3.61 18.84 15.96
CA ASN A 26 -4.91 18.19 16.15
C ASN A 26 -4.82 16.66 16.12
N TYR A 27 -3.77 16.09 15.53
CA TYR A 27 -3.61 14.63 15.41
C TYR A 27 -2.17 14.21 15.22
N ASP A 28 -1.87 12.98 15.57
CA ASP A 28 -0.65 12.28 15.21
C ASP A 28 -0.88 11.47 13.92
N VAL A 29 0.17 11.40 13.08
CA VAL A 29 0.10 10.67 11.81
C VAL A 29 0.48 9.21 12.02
N GLY A 30 -0.37 8.33 11.51
CA GLY A 30 -0.16 6.89 11.47
C GLY A 30 0.35 6.38 10.13
N GLN A 31 0.07 5.13 9.86
CA GLN A 31 0.49 4.43 8.66
C GLN A 31 -0.33 4.84 7.43
N VAL A 32 0.16 4.46 6.26
CA VAL A 32 -0.50 4.73 4.98
C VAL A 32 -1.13 3.45 4.46
N TRP A 33 -2.35 3.57 3.99
CA TRP A 33 -3.09 2.50 3.33
C TRP A 33 -3.21 2.80 1.84
N ARG A 34 -2.90 1.82 0.99
CA ARG A 34 -3.33 1.80 -0.41
C ARG A 34 -4.52 0.86 -0.50
N VAL A 35 -5.71 1.43 -0.71
CA VAL A 35 -6.97 0.69 -0.77
C VAL A 35 -7.43 0.61 -2.21
N THR A 36 -7.57 -0.60 -2.73
CA THR A 36 -8.11 -0.86 -4.06
C THR A 36 -9.50 -1.45 -3.93
N TYR A 37 -10.44 -0.85 -4.63
CA TYR A 37 -11.86 -1.20 -4.64
C TYR A 37 -12.17 -1.98 -5.92
N TYR A 38 -12.85 -3.10 -5.78
CA TYR A 38 -13.21 -4.00 -6.88
C TYR A 38 -14.70 -4.17 -6.98
N HIS A 39 -15.21 -4.14 -8.21
CA HIS A 39 -16.54 -4.64 -8.55
C HIS A 39 -16.38 -6.07 -9.10
N ILE A 40 -17.10 -7.03 -8.52
CA ILE A 40 -17.06 -8.43 -8.95
C ILE A 40 -18.10 -8.60 -10.07
N LYS A 41 -17.66 -9.13 -11.19
CA LYS A 41 -18.56 -9.35 -12.33
C LYS A 41 -19.68 -10.33 -11.97
N PRO A 42 -20.89 -10.18 -12.53
CA PRO A 42 -22.02 -11.05 -12.24
C PRO A 42 -21.67 -12.53 -12.40
N GLY A 43 -21.98 -13.34 -11.38
CA GLY A 43 -21.68 -14.77 -11.36
C GLY A 43 -20.24 -15.16 -11.06
N GLN A 44 -19.31 -14.20 -10.88
CA GLN A 44 -17.88 -14.48 -10.66
C GLN A 44 -17.46 -14.49 -9.17
N GLY A 45 -18.39 -14.36 -8.23
CA GLY A 45 -18.10 -14.25 -6.81
C GLY A 45 -17.30 -15.44 -6.26
N GLU A 46 -17.70 -16.67 -6.57
CA GLU A 46 -16.99 -17.87 -6.12
C GLU A 46 -15.60 -17.97 -6.72
N ALA A 47 -15.46 -17.73 -8.03
CA ALA A 47 -14.18 -17.74 -8.74
C ALA A 47 -13.24 -16.65 -8.22
N PHE A 48 -13.75 -15.45 -7.92
CA PHE A 48 -13.00 -14.37 -7.28
C PHE A 48 -12.44 -14.80 -5.93
N TRP A 49 -13.26 -15.35 -5.03
CA TRP A 49 -12.80 -15.76 -3.71
C TRP A 49 -11.85 -16.96 -3.75
N LYS A 50 -12.00 -17.84 -4.76
CA LYS A 50 -11.05 -18.93 -5.01
C LYS A 50 -9.68 -18.36 -5.41
N ASP A 51 -9.61 -17.49 -6.42
CA ASP A 51 -8.37 -16.82 -6.86
C ASP A 51 -7.74 -16.02 -5.70
N PHE A 52 -8.56 -15.34 -4.90
CA PHE A 52 -8.09 -14.60 -3.74
C PHE A 52 -7.36 -15.52 -2.74
N ARG A 53 -7.96 -16.64 -2.37
CA ARG A 53 -7.37 -17.59 -1.41
C ARG A 53 -6.13 -18.28 -1.95
N GLU A 54 -6.14 -18.67 -3.21
CA GLU A 54 -5.07 -19.46 -3.82
C GLU A 54 -3.87 -18.61 -4.25
N HIS A 55 -4.09 -17.34 -4.59
CA HIS A 55 -3.05 -16.49 -5.15
C HIS A 55 -2.83 -15.19 -4.39
N LEU A 56 -3.86 -14.37 -4.19
CA LEU A 56 -3.64 -13.03 -3.64
C LEU A 56 -3.24 -13.06 -2.16
N LYS A 57 -3.92 -13.90 -1.37
CA LYS A 57 -3.60 -14.05 0.05
C LYS A 57 -2.14 -14.52 0.25
N PRO A 58 -1.65 -15.61 -0.40
CA PRO A 58 -0.24 -16.00 -0.29
C PRO A 58 0.74 -14.91 -0.72
N VAL A 59 0.42 -14.15 -1.77
CA VAL A 59 1.24 -13.01 -2.19
C VAL A 59 1.32 -11.95 -1.09
N TYR A 60 0.19 -11.55 -0.50
CA TYR A 60 0.19 -10.54 0.57
C TYR A 60 0.93 -11.01 1.82
N GLU A 61 0.80 -12.29 2.19
CA GLU A 61 1.59 -12.87 3.29
C GLU A 61 3.10 -12.85 2.98
N SER A 62 3.50 -13.11 1.73
CA SER A 62 4.91 -12.98 1.31
C SER A 62 5.40 -11.55 1.41
N LEU A 63 4.65 -10.58 0.88
CA LEU A 63 4.99 -9.16 0.96
C LEU A 63 5.11 -8.67 2.42
N LYS A 64 4.24 -9.16 3.30
CA LYS A 64 4.30 -8.88 4.73
C LYS A 64 5.55 -9.49 5.38
N LYS A 65 5.87 -10.73 5.07
CA LYS A 65 7.08 -11.42 5.54
C LYS A 65 8.37 -10.73 5.07
N GLU A 66 8.35 -10.18 3.86
CA GLU A 66 9.47 -9.43 3.27
C GLU A 66 9.56 -7.98 3.80
N GLY A 67 8.60 -7.54 4.61
CA GLY A 67 8.55 -6.18 5.16
C GLY A 67 8.19 -5.10 4.13
N LEU A 68 7.66 -5.48 2.97
CA LEU A 68 7.20 -4.56 1.93
C LEU A 68 5.85 -3.94 2.28
N ILE A 69 5.02 -4.66 3.03
CA ILE A 69 3.81 -4.14 3.68
C ILE A 69 3.86 -4.44 5.17
N SER A 70 3.23 -3.60 5.98
CA SER A 70 3.08 -3.82 7.42
C SER A 70 1.92 -4.76 7.73
N ASP A 71 0.84 -4.64 6.96
CA ASP A 71 -0.35 -5.48 7.09
C ASP A 71 -1.22 -5.38 5.82
N TYR A 72 -2.27 -6.21 5.74
CA TYR A 72 -3.32 -6.06 4.74
C TYR A 72 -4.68 -6.33 5.35
N LYS A 73 -5.72 -5.73 4.78
CA LYS A 73 -7.11 -5.96 5.16
C LYS A 73 -8.00 -6.13 3.95
N VAL A 74 -9.08 -6.85 4.14
CA VAL A 74 -10.10 -7.05 3.12
C VAL A 74 -11.44 -6.68 3.71
N TRP A 75 -12.22 -5.90 2.98
CA TRP A 75 -13.59 -5.51 3.34
C TRP A 75 -14.53 -5.93 2.24
N THR A 76 -15.74 -6.30 2.59
CA THR A 76 -16.87 -6.45 1.67
C THR A 76 -17.81 -5.28 1.89
N ASN A 77 -18.38 -4.78 0.80
CA ASN A 77 -19.45 -3.80 0.88
C ASN A 77 -20.75 -4.54 1.28
N VAL A 78 -21.37 -4.09 2.36
CA VAL A 78 -22.64 -4.66 2.86
C VAL A 78 -23.85 -3.82 2.46
N THR A 79 -23.61 -2.61 1.96
CA THR A 79 -24.63 -1.69 1.46
C THR A 79 -24.18 -1.16 0.11
N THR A 80 -24.93 -1.44 -0.94
CA THR A 80 -24.63 -0.94 -2.29
C THR A 80 -25.60 0.17 -2.64
N ASP A 81 -25.06 1.33 -3.02
CA ASP A 81 -25.87 2.49 -3.42
C ASP A 81 -26.23 2.45 -4.91
N SER A 82 -25.48 1.71 -5.71
CA SER A 82 -25.71 1.56 -7.14
C SER A 82 -25.10 0.25 -7.68
N PRO A 83 -25.55 -0.22 -8.87
CA PRO A 83 -24.94 -1.37 -9.53
C PRO A 83 -23.46 -1.20 -9.90
N ALA A 84 -22.96 0.03 -9.92
CA ALA A 84 -21.56 0.35 -10.22
C ALA A 84 -20.71 0.53 -8.95
N ASP A 85 -21.27 0.27 -7.78
CA ASP A 85 -20.53 0.34 -6.53
C ASP A 85 -19.53 -0.82 -6.38
N TRP A 86 -18.62 -0.70 -5.43
CA TRP A 86 -17.64 -1.75 -5.17
C TRP A 86 -18.24 -2.87 -4.32
N ASP A 87 -17.74 -4.09 -4.50
CA ASP A 87 -18.13 -5.25 -3.69
C ASP A 87 -17.06 -5.63 -2.67
N VAL A 88 -15.79 -5.50 -3.06
CA VAL A 88 -14.63 -5.85 -2.22
C VAL A 88 -13.60 -4.76 -2.27
N ALA A 89 -13.06 -4.41 -1.11
CA ALA A 89 -11.89 -3.53 -0.99
C ALA A 89 -10.72 -4.29 -0.37
N VAL A 90 -9.53 -4.07 -0.91
CA VAL A 90 -8.28 -4.62 -0.36
C VAL A 90 -7.33 -3.48 -0.04
N GLY A 91 -6.97 -3.36 1.22
CA GLY A 91 -5.99 -2.39 1.71
C GLY A 91 -4.65 -3.05 1.98
N LEU A 92 -3.59 -2.44 1.49
CA LEU A 92 -2.20 -2.76 1.84
C LEU A 92 -1.64 -1.62 2.69
N MET A 93 -1.18 -1.94 3.88
CA MET A 93 -0.65 -0.98 4.85
C MET A 93 0.86 -0.89 4.72
N VAL A 94 1.37 0.32 4.65
CA VAL A 94 2.81 0.62 4.61
C VAL A 94 3.15 1.71 5.63
N THR A 95 4.41 1.81 6.03
CA THR A 95 4.86 2.74 7.08
C THR A 95 4.69 4.22 6.71
N ASN A 96 4.87 4.56 5.44
CA ASN A 96 4.80 5.95 4.95
C ASN A 96 4.64 5.98 3.42
N TYR A 97 4.50 7.16 2.82
CA TYR A 97 4.35 7.30 1.36
C TYR A 97 5.59 6.83 0.57
N ALA A 98 6.81 7.00 1.09
CA ALA A 98 8.01 6.52 0.41
C ALA A 98 8.06 4.99 0.32
N ALA A 99 7.41 4.27 1.24
CA ALA A 99 7.30 2.83 1.18
C ALA A 99 6.37 2.35 0.05
N ILE A 100 5.47 3.19 -0.47
CA ILE A 100 4.67 2.89 -1.67
C ILE A 100 5.58 2.71 -2.89
N ASP A 101 6.54 3.61 -3.10
CA ASP A 101 7.48 3.52 -4.23
C ASP A 101 8.32 2.25 -4.14
N GLN A 102 8.75 1.87 -2.92
CA GLN A 102 9.48 0.62 -2.69
C GLN A 102 8.60 -0.61 -2.95
N LEU A 103 7.34 -0.58 -2.53
CA LEU A 103 6.38 -1.64 -2.79
C LEU A 103 6.21 -1.82 -4.31
N ASP A 104 5.98 -0.75 -5.06
CA ASP A 104 5.76 -0.80 -6.50
C ASP A 104 7.01 -1.29 -7.25
N ALA A 105 8.21 -0.92 -6.79
CA ALA A 105 9.47 -1.38 -7.39
C ALA A 105 9.79 -2.86 -7.11
N LYS A 106 9.46 -3.36 -5.92
CA LYS A 106 9.91 -4.68 -5.45
C LYS A 106 8.82 -5.76 -5.51
N ALA A 107 7.55 -5.41 -5.35
CA ALA A 107 6.46 -6.37 -5.29
C ALA A 107 6.34 -7.24 -6.55
N ALA A 108 6.64 -6.69 -7.73
CA ALA A 108 6.59 -7.44 -8.98
C ALA A 108 7.49 -8.69 -8.96
N THR A 109 8.67 -8.62 -8.33
CA THR A 109 9.60 -9.75 -8.20
C THR A 109 9.01 -10.82 -7.28
N SER A 110 8.49 -10.43 -6.12
CA SER A 110 7.89 -11.35 -5.15
C SER A 110 6.63 -12.00 -5.70
N VAL A 111 5.81 -11.22 -6.42
CA VAL A 111 4.61 -11.74 -7.10
C VAL A 111 4.99 -12.71 -8.22
N ALA A 112 5.97 -12.37 -9.07
CA ALA A 112 6.43 -13.26 -10.13
C ALA A 112 6.97 -14.58 -9.58
N LYS A 113 7.64 -14.56 -8.43
CA LYS A 113 8.10 -15.77 -7.73
C LYS A 113 6.95 -16.69 -7.33
N HIS A 114 5.84 -16.13 -6.84
CA HIS A 114 4.64 -16.90 -6.49
C HIS A 114 4.05 -17.63 -7.73
N TYR A 115 4.04 -16.97 -8.88
CA TYR A 115 3.52 -17.55 -10.13
C TYR A 115 4.54 -18.37 -10.92
N GLY A 116 5.80 -18.46 -10.45
CA GLY A 116 6.88 -19.17 -11.12
C GLY A 116 7.57 -18.39 -12.24
N SER A 117 6.89 -17.41 -12.85
CA SER A 117 7.49 -16.53 -13.87
C SER A 117 6.71 -15.22 -14.00
N ARG A 118 7.34 -14.23 -14.67
CA ARG A 118 6.69 -12.97 -15.01
C ARG A 118 5.52 -13.17 -15.97
N ASP A 119 5.67 -14.04 -16.94
CA ASP A 119 4.63 -14.31 -17.94
C ASP A 119 3.39 -14.97 -17.30
N ALA A 120 3.61 -15.94 -16.40
CA ALA A 120 2.53 -16.54 -15.63
C ALA A 120 1.82 -15.50 -14.72
N MET A 121 2.56 -14.57 -14.12
CA MET A 121 1.99 -13.46 -13.36
C MET A 121 1.11 -12.56 -14.23
N ILE A 122 1.57 -12.19 -15.43
CA ILE A 122 0.82 -11.35 -16.38
C ILE A 122 -0.45 -12.07 -16.81
N GLU A 123 -0.36 -13.36 -17.16
CA GLU A 123 -1.53 -14.16 -17.55
C GLU A 123 -2.54 -14.28 -16.40
N ALA A 124 -2.08 -14.49 -15.17
CA ALA A 124 -2.96 -14.51 -14.01
C ALA A 124 -3.64 -13.14 -13.78
N ALA A 125 -2.92 -12.04 -14.01
CA ALA A 125 -3.49 -10.69 -13.91
C ALA A 125 -4.56 -10.47 -15.00
N ARG A 126 -4.33 -10.95 -16.22
CA ARG A 126 -5.30 -10.92 -17.32
C ARG A 126 -6.57 -11.70 -16.97
N LYS A 127 -6.42 -12.93 -16.49
CA LYS A 127 -7.57 -13.76 -16.05
C LYS A 127 -8.38 -13.09 -14.94
N ARG A 128 -7.73 -12.39 -14.01
CA ARG A 128 -8.44 -11.65 -12.96
C ARG A 128 -9.31 -10.52 -13.49
N SER A 129 -8.96 -9.92 -14.62
CA SER A 129 -9.80 -8.90 -15.24
C SER A 129 -11.12 -9.48 -15.79
N GLU A 130 -11.21 -10.78 -15.97
CA GLU A 130 -12.44 -11.49 -16.32
C GLU A 130 -13.36 -11.68 -15.11
N LEU A 131 -12.81 -11.67 -13.89
CA LEU A 131 -13.55 -11.88 -12.64
C LEU A 131 -14.04 -10.56 -12.03
N ARG A 132 -13.28 -9.49 -12.20
CA ARG A 132 -13.51 -8.21 -11.50
C ARG A 132 -13.04 -7.02 -12.30
N GLU A 133 -13.52 -5.86 -11.90
CA GLU A 133 -13.06 -4.55 -12.37
C GLU A 133 -12.49 -3.75 -11.20
N VAL A 134 -11.51 -2.90 -11.48
CA VAL A 134 -10.99 -1.93 -10.49
C VAL A 134 -11.85 -0.68 -10.56
N VAL A 135 -12.63 -0.44 -9.51
CA VAL A 135 -13.47 0.77 -9.40
C VAL A 135 -12.62 1.98 -9.05
N ALA A 136 -11.71 1.81 -8.08
CA ALA A 136 -10.80 2.88 -7.65
C ALA A 136 -9.57 2.30 -6.94
N SER A 137 -8.49 3.08 -6.90
CA SER A 137 -7.38 2.87 -5.98
C SER A 137 -7.07 4.19 -5.29
N ARG A 138 -7.00 4.19 -3.97
CA ARG A 138 -6.85 5.40 -3.15
C ARG A 138 -5.78 5.22 -2.09
N LEU A 139 -5.08 6.30 -1.78
CA LEU A 139 -4.20 6.38 -0.61
C LEU A 139 -4.95 7.06 0.53
N ALA A 140 -4.90 6.46 1.70
CA ALA A 140 -5.40 7.02 2.95
C ALA A 140 -4.30 6.97 4.01
N ARG A 141 -4.28 7.93 4.91
CA ARG A 141 -3.37 7.92 6.06
C ARG A 141 -4.20 7.80 7.33
N GLU A 142 -3.77 6.93 8.21
CA GLU A 142 -4.31 6.90 9.56
C GLU A 142 -3.95 8.18 10.30
N VAL A 143 -4.87 8.67 11.08
CA VAL A 143 -4.67 9.80 12.00
C VAL A 143 -5.22 9.43 13.37
N MET A 144 -4.50 9.81 14.42
CA MET A 144 -4.91 9.63 15.81
C MET A 144 -5.23 11.01 16.38
N PRO A 145 -6.51 11.37 16.56
CA PRO A 145 -6.90 12.63 17.20
C PRO A 145 -6.27 12.75 18.58
N LYS A 146 -5.83 13.97 18.95
CA LYS A 146 -5.27 14.31 20.28
C LYS A 146 -6.33 14.75 21.24
#